data_87cbfe6e5b6a84cfd8c225e6db9ede5c
#
_entry.id   87cbfe6e5b6a84cfd8c225e6db9ede5c
#
_cell.length_a   1.000
_cell.length_b   1.000
_cell.length_c   1.000
_cell.angle_alpha   90.00
_cell.angle_beta   90.00
_cell.angle_gamma   90.00
#
_symmetry.space_group_name_H-M   'P 1'
#
loop_
_entity.id
_entity.type
_entity.pdbx_description
1 polymer ?
#
loop_
_entity_poly.entity_id
_entity_poly.type
_entity_poly.pdbx_seq_one_letter_code
_entity_poly.pdbx_strand_id
1 'polypeptide(L)'
;MRAMKPFKYGCVVTGEAFCPRPKLQKLLVSYIKDGQNVVLVGERRMGKTSLVYAAHAALRRYRMLYVDLLNIRTVSDLCNRVATAAAQMGEKDSFARRAMRFMARLRPTLSIDPDSGMPVVSVDSKMAEDPRSIADVVSLVEKFAREERLFVVFDEFQEVNRLDDRDQVLAILRGKIQFLSDTCFVFSGSVRDDMVDIFTNPKSPFFKSALTLNVPALPDEDFAPFLIERFAAGKRRADRAFIDAVFDLTNRTTGDVQQFCSAVWNTTERGARLSDANIRPALQEIFAQEGSQFESQTARLTRHQFKMLVALAKLGGTKIYSADFMATAEMPSSAAAAKALKRLVADGLIYLFGDEYRFFNPFLRTWLLSKGY
;
A
#
# COMPACT_ATOMS: atom_id res chain seq x y z
N MET A 1 -8.38 -3.96 31.43
CA MET A 1 -8.27 -4.39 30.02
C MET A 1 -8.58 -3.20 29.12
N ARG A 2 -7.60 -2.72 28.32
CA ARG A 2 -7.90 -1.72 27.28
C ARG A 2 -8.88 -2.35 26.31
N ALA A 3 -10.04 -1.72 26.09
CA ALA A 3 -11.02 -2.17 25.09
C ALA A 3 -10.32 -2.21 23.74
N MET A 4 -10.17 -3.42 23.18
CA MET A 4 -9.51 -3.62 21.89
C MET A 4 -10.34 -2.91 20.83
N LYS A 5 -9.77 -1.92 20.14
CA LYS A 5 -10.41 -1.26 18.99
C LYS A 5 -10.55 -2.31 17.87
N PRO A 6 -11.77 -2.64 17.44
CA PRO A 6 -12.00 -3.74 16.50
C PRO A 6 -11.61 -3.41 15.05
N PHE A 7 -11.54 -2.11 14.73
CA PHE A 7 -11.21 -1.62 13.41
C PHE A 7 -9.81 -1.00 13.42
N LYS A 8 -8.90 -1.58 12.64
CA LYS A 8 -7.50 -1.12 12.50
C LYS A 8 -7.28 -0.59 11.10
N TYR A 9 -6.64 0.56 10.99
CA TYR A 9 -6.28 1.20 9.72
C TYR A 9 -4.92 1.90 9.86
N GLY A 10 -4.29 2.25 8.72
CA GLY A 10 -2.98 2.89 8.70
C GLY A 10 -1.81 1.99 9.13
N CYS A 11 -2.06 0.70 9.33
CA CYS A 11 -1.05 -0.28 9.71
C CYS A 11 -1.32 -1.63 9.04
N VAL A 12 -0.36 -2.55 9.13
CA VAL A 12 -0.55 -3.93 8.70
C VAL A 12 -1.55 -4.60 9.65
N VAL A 13 -2.61 -5.16 9.07
CA VAL A 13 -3.69 -5.80 9.83
C VAL A 13 -3.52 -7.32 9.77
N THR A 14 -3.48 -7.97 10.93
CA THR A 14 -3.28 -9.41 11.09
C THR A 14 -4.26 -10.02 12.09
N GLY A 15 -4.30 -11.36 12.14
CA GLY A 15 -5.14 -12.10 13.08
C GLY A 15 -6.63 -11.79 12.89
N GLU A 16 -7.35 -11.67 13.99
CA GLU A 16 -8.79 -11.46 13.98
C GLU A 16 -9.24 -10.13 13.34
N ALA A 17 -8.38 -9.12 13.28
CA ALA A 17 -8.70 -7.85 12.64
C ALA A 17 -8.60 -7.90 11.11
N PHE A 18 -7.99 -8.94 10.55
CA PHE A 18 -7.88 -9.17 9.11
C PHE A 18 -9.14 -9.84 8.58
N CYS A 19 -9.84 -9.21 7.65
CA CYS A 19 -10.91 -9.86 6.92
C CYS A 19 -10.33 -10.89 5.95
N PRO A 20 -10.64 -12.19 6.09
CA PRO A 20 -10.03 -13.24 5.31
C PRO A 20 -10.30 -13.11 3.80
N ARG A 21 -9.29 -13.47 3.01
CA ARG A 21 -9.37 -13.62 1.54
C ARG A 21 -8.98 -15.05 1.15
N PRO A 22 -9.79 -16.06 1.50
CA PRO A 22 -9.35 -17.46 1.50
C PRO A 22 -8.81 -17.93 0.15
N LYS A 23 -9.43 -17.53 -0.96
CA LYS A 23 -8.99 -17.91 -2.31
C LYS A 23 -7.63 -17.30 -2.64
N LEU A 24 -7.45 -15.98 -2.42
CA LEU A 24 -6.19 -15.29 -2.69
C LEU A 24 -5.07 -15.74 -1.76
N GLN A 25 -5.38 -15.92 -0.48
CA GLN A 25 -4.42 -16.40 0.51
C GLN A 25 -3.94 -17.82 0.17
N LYS A 26 -4.85 -18.74 -0.17
CA LYS A 26 -4.51 -20.11 -0.57
C LYS A 26 -3.62 -20.12 -1.83
N LEU A 27 -3.94 -19.28 -2.81
CA LEU A 27 -3.17 -19.18 -4.05
C LEU A 27 -1.77 -18.61 -3.79
N LEU A 28 -1.65 -17.54 -3.01
CA LEU A 28 -0.35 -16.96 -2.64
C LEU A 28 0.51 -17.97 -1.85
N VAL A 29 -0.10 -18.70 -0.91
CA VAL A 29 0.58 -19.77 -0.16
C VAL A 29 1.09 -20.87 -1.06
N SER A 30 0.31 -21.28 -2.10
CA SER A 30 0.76 -22.28 -3.09
C SER A 30 1.97 -21.75 -3.86
N TYR A 31 1.90 -20.56 -4.42
CA TYR A 31 3.00 -19.98 -5.18
C TYR A 31 4.29 -19.84 -4.34
N ILE A 32 4.17 -19.44 -3.07
CA ILE A 32 5.33 -19.37 -2.17
C ILE A 32 5.96 -20.78 -1.97
N LYS A 33 5.14 -21.81 -1.79
CA LYS A 33 5.62 -23.18 -1.62
C LYS A 33 6.30 -23.74 -2.87
N ASP A 34 5.80 -23.34 -4.03
CA ASP A 34 6.26 -23.80 -5.33
C ASP A 34 7.47 -22.99 -5.86
N GLY A 35 7.98 -22.02 -5.07
CA GLY A 35 9.08 -21.13 -5.49
C GLY A 35 8.70 -20.18 -6.63
N GLN A 36 7.41 -20.03 -6.94
CA GLN A 36 6.94 -19.19 -8.04
C GLN A 36 6.93 -17.71 -7.64
N ASN A 37 7.59 -16.86 -8.41
CA ASN A 37 7.57 -15.42 -8.20
C ASN A 37 6.18 -14.85 -8.47
N VAL A 38 5.76 -13.88 -7.65
CA VAL A 38 4.42 -13.29 -7.69
C VAL A 38 4.48 -11.78 -7.70
N VAL A 39 3.66 -11.15 -8.55
CA VAL A 39 3.39 -9.71 -8.51
C VAL A 39 2.01 -9.49 -7.89
N LEU A 40 1.95 -8.85 -6.74
CA LEU A 40 0.72 -8.42 -6.10
C LEU A 40 0.34 -7.02 -6.60
N VAL A 41 -0.69 -6.92 -7.42
CA VAL A 41 -1.18 -5.66 -7.98
C VAL A 41 -2.54 -5.32 -7.36
N GLY A 42 -2.70 -4.09 -6.95
CA GLY A 42 -3.97 -3.58 -6.42
C GLY A 42 -3.81 -2.15 -5.95
N GLU A 43 -4.91 -1.45 -5.82
CA GLU A 43 -4.90 -0.07 -5.36
C GLU A 43 -4.31 0.06 -3.95
N ARG A 44 -3.95 1.30 -3.58
CA ARG A 44 -3.52 1.60 -2.21
C ARG A 44 -4.62 1.22 -1.22
N ARG A 45 -4.21 0.79 -0.02
CA ARG A 45 -5.12 0.47 1.11
C ARG A 45 -6.07 -0.72 0.87
N MET A 46 -5.84 -1.54 -0.20
CA MET A 46 -6.61 -2.77 -0.45
C MET A 46 -6.14 -3.97 0.41
N GLY A 47 -5.09 -3.80 1.21
CA GLY A 47 -4.62 -4.83 2.13
C GLY A 47 -3.63 -5.83 1.52
N LYS A 48 -2.85 -5.45 0.49
CA LYS A 48 -1.80 -6.29 -0.11
C LYS A 48 -0.81 -6.79 0.93
N THR A 49 -0.22 -5.88 1.70
CA THR A 49 0.73 -6.21 2.77
C THR A 49 0.10 -7.11 3.83
N SER A 50 -1.14 -6.82 4.25
CA SER A 50 -1.87 -7.67 5.21
C SER A 50 -2.12 -9.09 4.66
N LEU A 51 -2.39 -9.24 3.35
CA LEU A 51 -2.51 -10.55 2.69
C LEU A 51 -1.20 -11.34 2.73
N VAL A 52 -0.06 -10.67 2.51
CA VAL A 52 1.28 -11.29 2.63
C VAL A 52 1.53 -11.79 4.05
N TYR A 53 1.24 -10.98 5.06
CA TYR A 53 1.39 -11.40 6.47
C TYR A 53 0.42 -12.54 6.84
N ALA A 54 -0.81 -12.53 6.31
CA ALA A 54 -1.76 -13.63 6.49
C ALA A 54 -1.27 -14.93 5.83
N ALA A 55 -0.67 -14.85 4.64
CA ALA A 55 -0.04 -16.00 3.98
C ALA A 55 1.16 -16.51 4.78
N HIS A 56 2.02 -15.62 5.29
CA HIS A 56 3.14 -15.98 6.16
C HIS A 56 2.68 -16.71 7.42
N ALA A 57 1.63 -16.23 8.08
CA ALA A 57 1.07 -16.89 9.27
C ALA A 57 0.60 -18.34 9.00
N ALA A 58 0.16 -18.63 7.77
CA ALA A 58 -0.20 -19.97 7.33
C ALA A 58 1.03 -20.84 6.98
N LEU A 59 2.20 -20.24 6.79
CA LEU A 59 3.45 -20.87 6.37
C LEU A 59 4.41 -21.06 7.55
N ARG A 60 4.02 -21.86 8.54
CA ARG A 60 4.73 -22.04 9.84
C ARG A 60 6.23 -22.38 9.73
N ARG A 61 6.69 -22.92 8.60
CA ARG A 61 8.09 -23.33 8.37
C ARG A 61 8.86 -22.39 7.45
N TYR A 62 8.24 -21.31 7.00
CA TYR A 62 8.87 -20.32 6.12
C TYR A 62 9.20 -19.08 6.91
N ARG A 63 10.36 -18.49 6.63
CA ARG A 63 10.71 -17.15 7.05
C ARG A 63 10.34 -16.17 5.96
N MET A 64 10.05 -14.96 6.35
CA MET A 64 9.73 -13.87 5.42
C MET A 64 10.79 -12.78 5.56
N LEU A 65 11.51 -12.49 4.48
CA LEU A 65 12.31 -11.28 4.37
C LEU A 65 11.44 -10.19 3.74
N TYR A 66 10.96 -9.27 4.58
CA TYR A 66 10.11 -8.16 4.14
C TYR A 66 10.94 -6.89 3.97
N VAL A 67 10.95 -6.34 2.76
CA VAL A 67 11.70 -5.14 2.37
C VAL A 67 10.71 -4.10 1.87
N ASP A 68 10.55 -3.02 2.62
CA ASP A 68 9.77 -1.85 2.21
C ASP A 68 10.66 -0.90 1.40
N LEU A 69 10.30 -0.69 0.15
CA LEU A 69 11.03 0.18 -0.79
C LEU A 69 10.44 1.59 -0.89
N LEU A 70 9.49 1.93 -0.04
CA LEU A 70 8.85 3.24 -0.08
C LEU A 70 9.91 4.37 0.02
N ASN A 71 9.84 5.32 -0.92
CA ASN A 71 10.70 6.51 -1.00
C ASN A 71 12.21 6.22 -1.20
N ILE A 72 12.62 5.08 -1.75
CA ILE A 72 14.00 4.91 -2.21
C ILE A 72 14.30 5.89 -3.34
N ARG A 73 15.53 6.44 -3.34
CA ARG A 73 15.99 7.38 -4.37
C ARG A 73 17.32 6.98 -4.99
N THR A 74 18.07 6.14 -4.31
CA THR A 74 19.40 5.71 -4.71
C THR A 74 19.56 4.19 -4.59
N VAL A 75 20.55 3.63 -5.28
CA VAL A 75 20.97 2.23 -5.12
C VAL A 75 21.35 1.94 -3.67
N SER A 76 21.97 2.92 -3.01
CA SER A 76 22.32 2.85 -1.59
C SER A 76 21.08 2.62 -0.71
N ASP A 77 19.98 3.36 -0.97
CA ASP A 77 18.74 3.19 -0.22
C ASP A 77 18.21 1.75 -0.36
N LEU A 78 18.18 1.22 -1.59
CA LEU A 78 17.75 -0.16 -1.86
C LEU A 78 18.60 -1.16 -1.07
N CYS A 79 19.93 -1.03 -1.13
CA CYS A 79 20.85 -1.90 -0.41
C CYS A 79 20.65 -1.82 1.11
N ASN A 80 20.49 -0.60 1.65
CA ASN A 80 20.23 -0.37 3.07
C ASN A 80 18.91 -0.99 3.53
N ARG A 81 17.83 -0.89 2.73
CA ARG A 81 16.53 -1.52 3.04
C ARG A 81 16.64 -3.04 3.13
N VAL A 82 17.27 -3.68 2.15
CA VAL A 82 17.45 -5.13 2.17
C VAL A 82 18.35 -5.57 3.33
N ALA A 83 19.44 -4.84 3.57
CA ALA A 83 20.36 -5.10 4.66
C ALA A 83 19.68 -5.01 6.04
N THR A 84 18.92 -3.94 6.26
CA THR A 84 18.15 -3.74 7.49
C THR A 84 17.11 -4.84 7.69
N ALA A 85 16.35 -5.19 6.65
CA ALA A 85 15.38 -6.28 6.71
C ALA A 85 16.05 -7.61 7.05
N ALA A 86 17.21 -7.91 6.46
CA ALA A 86 17.98 -9.10 6.76
C ALA A 86 18.50 -9.14 8.22
N ALA A 87 18.94 -7.99 8.74
CA ALA A 87 19.37 -7.88 10.14
C ALA A 87 18.20 -8.08 11.12
N GLN A 88 17.01 -7.58 10.79
CA GLN A 88 15.81 -7.73 11.61
C GLN A 88 15.21 -9.14 11.60
N MET A 89 15.51 -9.97 10.59
CA MET A 89 15.10 -11.38 10.58
C MET A 89 15.78 -12.21 11.69
N GLY A 90 16.92 -11.75 12.19
CA GLY A 90 17.72 -12.50 13.15
C GLY A 90 17.29 -12.26 14.58
N GLU A 91 16.38 -13.06 15.14
CA GLU A 91 16.12 -13.09 16.60
C GLU A 91 17.31 -13.64 17.40
N LYS A 92 18.28 -14.31 16.76
CA LYS A 92 19.50 -14.82 17.39
C LYS A 92 20.71 -14.11 16.81
N ASP A 93 21.58 -13.64 17.69
CA ASP A 93 22.86 -12.94 17.43
C ASP A 93 23.72 -13.46 16.25
N SER A 94 23.53 -14.71 15.83
CA SER A 94 24.29 -15.31 14.74
C SER A 94 23.89 -14.81 13.36
N PHE A 95 22.62 -14.47 13.15
CA PHE A 95 22.07 -14.11 11.84
C PHE A 95 22.36 -12.64 11.50
N ALA A 96 22.09 -11.73 12.41
CA ALA A 96 22.46 -10.31 12.28
C ALA A 96 23.97 -10.16 12.11
N ARG A 97 24.78 -10.88 12.88
CA ARG A 97 26.24 -10.88 12.75
C ARG A 97 26.75 -11.46 11.42
N ARG A 98 26.04 -12.41 10.81
CA ARG A 98 26.39 -12.93 9.48
C ARG A 98 26.03 -11.92 8.39
N ALA A 99 24.86 -11.28 8.47
CA ALA A 99 24.46 -10.22 7.58
C ALA A 99 25.49 -9.09 7.62
N MET A 100 25.90 -8.67 8.81
CA MET A 100 26.92 -7.64 8.98
C MET A 100 28.31 -8.05 8.45
N ARG A 101 28.77 -9.28 8.70
CA ARG A 101 30.05 -9.79 8.17
C ARG A 101 30.05 -9.89 6.64
N PHE A 102 28.92 -10.28 6.05
CA PHE A 102 28.80 -10.34 4.60
C PHE A 102 28.84 -8.93 3.99
N MET A 103 28.18 -7.98 4.64
CA MET A 103 28.17 -6.59 4.20
C MET A 103 29.40 -5.78 4.66
N ALA A 104 30.34 -6.39 5.36
CA ALA A 104 31.58 -5.71 5.80
C ALA A 104 32.36 -5.07 4.63
N ARG A 105 32.21 -5.61 3.41
CA ARG A 105 32.75 -5.00 2.19
C ARG A 105 32.11 -3.66 1.85
N LEU A 106 30.86 -3.44 2.25
CA LEU A 106 30.09 -2.22 2.04
C LEU A 106 30.25 -1.22 3.22
N ARG A 107 31.16 -1.51 4.17
CA ARG A 107 31.42 -0.72 5.39
C ARG A 107 30.11 -0.33 6.13
N PRO A 108 29.31 -1.30 6.58
CA PRO A 108 28.05 -1.02 7.23
C PRO A 108 28.27 -0.35 8.59
N THR A 109 27.46 0.65 8.88
CA THR A 109 27.33 1.24 10.22
C THR A 109 26.02 0.71 10.81
N LEU A 110 26.08 0.13 11.99
CA LEU A 110 24.89 -0.29 12.74
C LEU A 110 24.46 0.84 13.68
N SER A 111 23.23 1.23 13.59
CA SER A 111 22.54 2.11 14.54
C SER A 111 21.30 1.45 15.06
N ILE A 112 20.78 1.97 16.16
CA ILE A 112 19.46 1.57 16.70
C ILE A 112 18.53 2.74 16.43
N ASP A 113 17.41 2.45 15.80
CA ASP A 113 16.35 3.43 15.61
C ASP A 113 15.80 3.85 16.98
N PRO A 114 15.88 5.13 17.35
CA PRO A 114 15.47 5.58 18.69
C PRO A 114 13.97 5.43 18.95
N ASP A 115 13.14 5.40 17.90
CA ASP A 115 11.69 5.33 18.04
C ASP A 115 11.19 3.89 18.14
N SER A 116 11.78 2.96 17.38
CA SER A 116 11.36 1.55 17.32
C SER A 116 12.24 0.60 18.12
N GLY A 117 13.45 1.02 18.53
CA GLY A 117 14.45 0.16 19.16
C GLY A 117 15.04 -0.93 18.26
N MET A 118 14.74 -0.89 16.97
CA MET A 118 15.15 -1.89 15.97
C MET A 118 16.51 -1.55 15.36
N PRO A 119 17.32 -2.57 15.00
CA PRO A 119 18.59 -2.33 14.34
C PRO A 119 18.39 -1.75 12.93
N VAL A 120 19.08 -0.67 12.63
CA VAL A 120 19.16 -0.03 11.31
C VAL A 120 20.59 -0.18 10.80
N VAL A 121 20.73 -0.65 9.56
CA VAL A 121 21.99 -0.78 8.88
C VAL A 121 22.12 0.33 7.84
N SER A 122 23.16 1.15 7.94
CA SER A 122 23.53 2.14 6.92
C SER A 122 24.80 1.67 6.22
N VAL A 123 24.83 1.80 4.91
CA VAL A 123 26.01 1.46 4.07
C VAL A 123 26.68 2.75 3.61
N ASP A 124 28.02 2.74 3.50
CA ASP A 124 28.76 3.91 3.03
C ASP A 124 28.29 4.32 1.62
N SER A 125 27.83 5.57 1.51
CA SER A 125 27.17 6.11 0.31
C SER A 125 28.03 6.00 -0.95
N LYS A 126 29.35 6.20 -0.85
CA LYS A 126 30.25 6.16 -2.02
C LYS A 126 30.43 4.77 -2.64
N MET A 127 30.33 3.71 -1.84
CA MET A 127 30.42 2.33 -2.34
C MET A 127 29.07 1.75 -2.74
N ALA A 128 28.00 2.28 -2.19
CA ALA A 128 26.65 1.81 -2.43
C ALA A 128 25.93 2.51 -3.60
N GLU A 129 26.53 3.51 -4.20
CA GLU A 129 26.06 4.13 -5.45
C GLU A 129 26.29 3.24 -6.69
N ASP A 130 27.22 2.26 -6.60
CA ASP A 130 27.44 1.32 -7.69
C ASP A 130 26.31 0.27 -7.73
N PRO A 131 25.58 0.15 -8.85
CA PRO A 131 24.53 -0.87 -9.01
C PRO A 131 25.00 -2.31 -8.74
N ARG A 132 26.30 -2.59 -8.87
CA ARG A 132 26.89 -3.91 -8.53
C ARG A 132 26.74 -4.28 -7.07
N SER A 133 26.59 -3.32 -6.16
CA SER A 133 26.32 -3.55 -4.74
C SER A 133 25.02 -4.32 -4.49
N ILE A 134 24.07 -4.22 -5.41
CA ILE A 134 22.82 -5.01 -5.37
C ILE A 134 23.11 -6.51 -5.47
N ALA A 135 24.07 -6.89 -6.30
CA ALA A 135 24.47 -8.29 -6.46
C ALA A 135 24.97 -8.89 -5.12
N ASP A 136 25.72 -8.10 -4.34
CA ASP A 136 26.19 -8.52 -3.02
C ASP A 136 25.04 -8.68 -2.03
N VAL A 137 24.08 -7.74 -2.04
CA VAL A 137 22.91 -7.78 -1.17
C VAL A 137 22.00 -8.96 -1.51
N VAL A 138 21.77 -9.25 -2.80
CA VAL A 138 20.99 -10.44 -3.20
C VAL A 138 21.73 -11.73 -2.89
N SER A 139 23.08 -11.75 -2.94
CA SER A 139 23.86 -12.91 -2.52
C SER A 139 23.76 -13.18 -1.01
N LEU A 140 23.43 -12.18 -0.19
CA LEU A 140 23.07 -12.37 1.19
C LEU A 140 21.72 -13.12 1.32
N VAL A 141 20.72 -12.71 0.52
CA VAL A 141 19.42 -13.41 0.45
C VAL A 141 19.59 -14.86 0.04
N GLU A 142 20.44 -15.12 -0.97
CA GLU A 142 20.79 -16.47 -1.43
C GLU A 142 21.34 -17.36 -0.30
N LYS A 143 22.26 -16.83 0.51
CA LYS A 143 22.81 -17.59 1.64
C LYS A 143 21.74 -17.98 2.65
N PHE A 144 20.80 -17.05 2.95
CA PHE A 144 19.70 -17.34 3.85
C PHE A 144 18.73 -18.37 3.27
N ALA A 145 18.43 -18.29 1.98
CA ALA A 145 17.57 -19.22 1.29
C ALA A 145 18.12 -20.66 1.24
N ARG A 146 19.46 -20.82 1.25
CA ARG A 146 20.11 -22.13 1.33
C ARG A 146 20.03 -22.78 2.72
N GLU A 147 19.92 -21.96 3.79
CA GLU A 147 19.90 -22.46 5.17
C GLU A 147 18.50 -22.70 5.69
N GLU A 148 17.52 -21.93 5.23
CA GLU A 148 16.13 -21.95 5.69
C GLU A 148 15.14 -21.78 4.56
N ARG A 149 13.93 -22.29 4.73
CA ARG A 149 12.82 -21.97 3.79
C ARG A 149 12.46 -20.52 3.91
N LEU A 150 12.79 -19.76 2.88
CA LEU A 150 12.63 -18.32 2.82
C LEU A 150 11.76 -17.91 1.64
N PHE A 151 10.95 -16.88 1.82
CA PHE A 151 10.42 -16.09 0.72
C PHE A 151 10.71 -14.60 0.97
N VAL A 152 10.85 -13.85 -0.09
CA VAL A 152 11.24 -12.44 -0.06
C VAL A 152 10.08 -11.58 -0.52
N VAL A 153 9.82 -10.50 0.17
CA VAL A 153 8.78 -9.52 -0.19
C VAL A 153 9.45 -8.18 -0.45
N PHE A 154 9.31 -7.68 -1.67
CA PHE A 154 9.62 -6.30 -2.01
C PHE A 154 8.30 -5.53 -2.07
N ASP A 155 8.00 -4.76 -1.04
CA ASP A 155 6.81 -3.91 -1.02
C ASP A 155 7.12 -2.56 -1.65
N GLU A 156 6.13 -1.94 -2.31
CA GLU A 156 6.25 -0.71 -3.11
C GLU A 156 7.37 -0.82 -4.17
N PHE A 157 7.45 -1.98 -4.85
CA PHE A 157 8.54 -2.29 -5.81
C PHE A 157 8.61 -1.32 -6.99
N GLN A 158 7.52 -0.65 -7.35
CA GLN A 158 7.52 0.40 -8.37
C GLN A 158 8.45 1.58 -8.04
N GLU A 159 8.86 1.77 -6.78
CA GLU A 159 9.80 2.82 -6.41
C GLU A 159 11.18 2.65 -7.11
N VAL A 160 11.51 1.42 -7.54
CA VAL A 160 12.71 1.15 -8.35
C VAL A 160 12.70 1.96 -9.67
N ASN A 161 11.53 2.31 -10.21
CA ASN A 161 11.41 3.15 -11.40
C ASN A 161 11.92 4.59 -11.20
N ARG A 162 12.15 5.01 -9.97
CA ARG A 162 12.67 6.35 -9.62
C ARG A 162 14.18 6.41 -9.52
N LEU A 163 14.86 5.27 -9.61
CA LEU A 163 16.30 5.20 -9.57
C LEU A 163 16.88 5.63 -10.93
N ASP A 164 17.95 6.42 -10.93
CA ASP A 164 18.63 6.87 -12.16
C ASP A 164 19.14 5.66 -12.97
N ASP A 165 19.67 4.62 -12.30
CA ASP A 165 20.19 3.39 -12.89
C ASP A 165 19.16 2.26 -12.96
N ARG A 166 17.85 2.58 -13.05
CA ARG A 166 16.71 1.65 -13.01
C ARG A 166 16.95 0.37 -13.81
N ASP A 167 17.30 0.50 -15.09
CA ASP A 167 17.38 -0.66 -15.99
C ASP A 167 18.54 -1.58 -15.61
N GLN A 168 19.65 -1.03 -15.15
CA GLN A 168 20.78 -1.80 -14.65
C GLN A 168 20.44 -2.50 -13.33
N VAL A 169 19.75 -1.81 -12.42
CA VAL A 169 19.24 -2.36 -11.15
C VAL A 169 18.33 -3.54 -11.41
N LEU A 170 17.34 -3.38 -12.30
CA LEU A 170 16.41 -4.44 -12.67
C LEU A 170 17.15 -5.62 -13.33
N ALA A 171 18.11 -5.38 -14.21
CA ALA A 171 18.88 -6.42 -14.85
C ALA A 171 19.70 -7.24 -13.83
N ILE A 172 20.38 -6.58 -12.88
CA ILE A 172 21.16 -7.25 -11.84
C ILE A 172 20.25 -8.07 -10.91
N LEU A 173 19.13 -7.48 -10.44
CA LEU A 173 18.15 -8.19 -9.61
C LEU A 173 17.63 -9.42 -10.34
N ARG A 174 17.19 -9.29 -11.59
CA ARG A 174 16.67 -10.40 -12.39
C ARG A 174 17.71 -11.48 -12.60
N GLY A 175 18.95 -11.07 -12.95
CA GLY A 175 20.07 -11.99 -13.18
C GLY A 175 20.41 -12.84 -11.95
N LYS A 176 20.17 -12.33 -10.74
CA LYS A 176 20.39 -13.07 -9.49
C LYS A 176 19.17 -13.92 -9.08
N ILE A 177 17.97 -13.32 -9.14
CA ILE A 177 16.73 -13.97 -8.69
C ILE A 177 16.42 -15.25 -9.50
N GLN A 178 16.72 -15.26 -10.81
CA GLN A 178 16.42 -16.40 -11.65
C GLN A 178 17.13 -17.71 -11.25
N PHE A 179 18.21 -17.65 -10.48
CA PHE A 179 18.95 -18.82 -9.99
C PHE A 179 18.48 -19.28 -8.60
N LEU A 180 17.51 -18.61 -8.00
CA LEU A 180 16.94 -18.92 -6.69
C LEU A 180 15.58 -19.65 -6.86
N SER A 181 15.60 -20.79 -7.55
CA SER A 181 14.38 -21.53 -7.96
C SER A 181 13.48 -21.97 -6.80
N ASP A 182 14.05 -22.18 -5.62
CA ASP A 182 13.32 -22.63 -4.42
C ASP A 182 12.84 -21.46 -3.53
N THR A 183 13.14 -20.21 -3.94
CA THR A 183 12.78 -19.01 -3.20
C THR A 183 11.78 -18.18 -3.98
N CYS A 184 10.58 -18.01 -3.43
CA CYS A 184 9.58 -17.14 -4.03
C CYS A 184 9.90 -15.66 -3.70
N PHE A 185 9.87 -14.84 -4.72
CA PHE A 185 9.88 -13.38 -4.60
C PHE A 185 8.48 -12.83 -4.85
N VAL A 186 7.97 -12.11 -3.86
CA VAL A 186 6.68 -11.41 -3.92
C VAL A 186 6.96 -9.92 -4.13
N PHE A 187 6.60 -9.41 -5.29
CA PHE A 187 6.70 -8.00 -5.63
C PHE A 187 5.34 -7.35 -5.42
N SER A 188 5.23 -6.46 -4.46
CA SER A 188 3.98 -5.74 -4.16
C SER A 188 4.09 -4.29 -4.57
N GLY A 189 3.04 -3.75 -5.17
CA GLY A 189 3.01 -2.35 -5.56
C GLY A 189 1.59 -1.78 -5.60
N SER A 190 1.50 -0.47 -5.38
CA SER A 190 0.23 0.26 -5.31
C SER A 190 -0.12 1.00 -6.60
N VAL A 191 0.86 1.32 -7.42
CA VAL A 191 0.67 2.03 -8.69
C VAL A 191 0.66 0.99 -9.82
N ARG A 192 -0.53 0.76 -10.37
CA ARG A 192 -0.75 -0.35 -11.30
C ARG A 192 0.09 -0.21 -12.57
N ASP A 193 0.16 0.99 -13.15
CA ASP A 193 0.83 1.21 -14.42
C ASP A 193 2.35 1.02 -14.31
N ASP A 194 2.97 1.50 -13.23
CA ASP A 194 4.40 1.34 -12.99
C ASP A 194 4.78 -0.14 -12.74
N MET A 195 3.95 -0.88 -12.01
CA MET A 195 4.15 -2.32 -11.80
C MET A 195 3.94 -3.11 -13.10
N VAL A 196 2.92 -2.75 -13.87
CA VAL A 196 2.65 -3.35 -15.19
C VAL A 196 3.84 -3.11 -16.13
N ASP A 197 4.41 -1.91 -16.17
CA ASP A 197 5.57 -1.61 -17.01
C ASP A 197 6.76 -2.53 -16.67
N ILE A 198 7.07 -2.73 -15.39
CA ILE A 198 8.18 -3.61 -14.98
C ILE A 198 7.99 -5.05 -15.45
N PHE A 199 6.78 -5.63 -15.33
CA PHE A 199 6.57 -7.06 -15.52
C PHE A 199 5.95 -7.46 -16.86
N THR A 200 5.37 -6.52 -17.61
CA THR A 200 4.70 -6.79 -18.89
C THR A 200 5.34 -6.12 -20.10
N ASN A 201 6.20 -5.13 -19.91
CA ASN A 201 6.94 -4.49 -20.98
C ASN A 201 8.02 -5.45 -21.52
N PRO A 202 7.98 -5.80 -22.84
CA PRO A 202 8.98 -6.71 -23.43
C PRO A 202 10.43 -6.23 -23.32
N LYS A 203 10.65 -4.94 -23.10
CA LYS A 203 11.99 -4.36 -22.93
C LYS A 203 12.49 -4.44 -21.48
N SER A 204 11.62 -4.75 -20.52
CA SER A 204 12.01 -4.86 -19.12
C SER A 204 12.75 -6.18 -18.85
N PRO A 205 13.82 -6.18 -18.04
CA PRO A 205 14.48 -7.39 -17.58
C PRO A 205 13.54 -8.35 -16.83
N PHE A 206 12.48 -7.84 -16.22
CA PHE A 206 11.48 -8.61 -15.49
C PHE A 206 10.29 -9.09 -16.35
N PHE A 207 10.34 -8.89 -17.67
CA PHE A 207 9.27 -9.34 -18.54
C PHE A 207 8.93 -10.82 -18.31
N LYS A 208 7.65 -11.12 -18.01
CA LYS A 208 7.13 -12.47 -17.72
C LYS A 208 7.90 -13.26 -16.65
N SER A 209 8.50 -12.59 -15.67
CA SER A 209 9.31 -13.25 -14.63
C SER A 209 8.53 -13.62 -13.37
N ALA A 210 7.28 -13.23 -13.27
CA ALA A 210 6.42 -13.48 -12.12
C ALA A 210 4.94 -13.61 -12.52
N LEU A 211 4.17 -14.35 -11.73
CA LEU A 211 2.73 -14.50 -11.90
C LEU A 211 1.99 -13.30 -11.30
N THR A 212 1.06 -12.73 -12.04
CA THR A 212 0.28 -11.59 -11.54
C THR A 212 -0.91 -12.06 -10.73
N LEU A 213 -0.99 -11.61 -9.49
CA LEU A 213 -2.10 -11.82 -8.57
C LEU A 213 -2.75 -10.46 -8.23
N ASN A 214 -3.94 -10.24 -8.78
CA ASN A 214 -4.71 -9.03 -8.48
C ASN A 214 -5.33 -9.12 -7.08
N VAL A 215 -5.20 -8.03 -6.31
CA VAL A 215 -5.82 -7.86 -4.99
C VAL A 215 -6.93 -6.80 -5.12
N PRO A 216 -8.15 -7.20 -5.49
CA PRO A 216 -9.27 -6.28 -5.63
C PRO A 216 -9.79 -5.82 -4.25
N ALA A 217 -10.80 -4.95 -4.25
CA ALA A 217 -11.62 -4.71 -3.07
C ALA A 217 -12.14 -6.05 -2.50
N LEU A 218 -12.38 -6.09 -1.20
CA LEU A 218 -13.05 -7.24 -0.58
C LEU A 218 -14.45 -7.37 -1.16
N PRO A 219 -14.90 -8.59 -1.52
CA PRO A 219 -16.28 -8.81 -1.92
C PRO A 219 -17.24 -8.35 -0.83
N ASP A 220 -18.33 -7.67 -1.22
CA ASP A 220 -19.30 -7.13 -0.28
C ASP A 220 -19.97 -8.26 0.56
N GLU A 221 -20.10 -9.47 0.00
CA GLU A 221 -20.60 -10.67 0.65
C GLU A 221 -19.69 -11.22 1.76
N ASP A 222 -18.39 -10.96 1.69
CA ASP A 222 -17.43 -11.36 2.72
C ASP A 222 -17.18 -10.22 3.72
N PHE A 223 -17.10 -8.99 3.23
CA PHE A 223 -16.68 -7.86 4.05
C PHE A 223 -17.81 -7.31 4.93
N ALA A 224 -19.05 -7.27 4.43
CA ALA A 224 -20.16 -6.76 5.23
C ALA A 224 -20.47 -7.61 6.47
N PRO A 225 -20.58 -8.95 6.39
CA PRO A 225 -20.74 -9.78 7.58
C PRO A 225 -19.60 -9.63 8.58
N PHE A 226 -18.35 -9.55 8.11
CA PHE A 226 -17.19 -9.30 8.96
C PHE A 226 -17.32 -7.99 9.75
N LEU A 227 -17.69 -6.88 9.09
CA LEU A 227 -17.87 -5.59 9.76
C LEU A 227 -19.03 -5.62 10.76
N ILE A 228 -20.15 -6.23 10.40
CA ILE A 228 -21.33 -6.40 11.28
C ILE A 228 -20.93 -7.16 12.54
N GLU A 229 -20.21 -8.28 12.39
CA GLU A 229 -19.71 -9.07 13.53
C GLU A 229 -18.78 -8.24 14.44
N ARG A 230 -17.89 -7.43 13.85
CA ARG A 230 -16.99 -6.55 14.63
C ARG A 230 -17.76 -5.50 15.42
N PHE A 231 -18.80 -4.90 14.86
CA PHE A 231 -19.68 -3.99 15.58
C PHE A 231 -20.43 -4.72 16.70
N ALA A 232 -20.96 -5.91 16.41
CA ALA A 232 -21.71 -6.73 17.37
C ALA A 232 -20.85 -7.16 18.58
N ALA A 233 -19.57 -7.51 18.37
CA ALA A 233 -18.62 -7.82 19.43
C ALA A 233 -18.46 -6.66 20.43
N GLY A 234 -18.67 -5.42 19.98
CA GLY A 234 -18.72 -4.23 20.82
C GLY A 234 -20.11 -3.82 21.27
N LYS A 235 -21.10 -4.70 21.17
CA LYS A 235 -22.51 -4.43 21.51
C LYS A 235 -23.12 -3.27 20.70
N ARG A 236 -22.71 -3.08 19.43
CA ARG A 236 -23.35 -2.16 18.49
C ARG A 236 -24.05 -2.98 17.41
N ARG A 237 -25.17 -2.50 16.89
CA ARG A 237 -25.97 -3.20 15.89
C ARG A 237 -25.88 -2.46 14.56
N ALA A 238 -25.03 -2.94 13.67
CA ALA A 238 -25.01 -2.52 12.27
C ALA A 238 -25.89 -3.47 11.45
N ASP A 239 -26.67 -2.95 10.53
CA ASP A 239 -27.35 -3.74 9.50
C ASP A 239 -26.65 -3.60 8.15
N ARG A 240 -27.11 -4.37 7.18
CA ARG A 240 -26.52 -4.39 5.83
C ARG A 240 -26.64 -3.03 5.14
N ALA A 241 -27.75 -2.35 5.28
CA ALA A 241 -28.00 -1.05 4.65
C ALA A 241 -26.98 0.01 5.13
N PHE A 242 -26.70 0.03 6.44
CA PHE A 242 -25.66 0.91 6.99
C PHE A 242 -24.28 0.59 6.42
N ILE A 243 -23.92 -0.69 6.31
CA ILE A 243 -22.61 -1.09 5.74
C ILE A 243 -22.52 -0.73 4.25
N ASP A 244 -23.61 -0.88 3.50
CA ASP A 244 -23.64 -0.48 2.09
C ASP A 244 -23.42 1.04 1.93
N ALA A 245 -24.01 1.87 2.79
CA ALA A 245 -23.73 3.31 2.82
C ALA A 245 -22.24 3.63 3.13
N VAL A 246 -21.63 2.86 4.04
CA VAL A 246 -20.18 2.97 4.32
C VAL A 246 -19.36 2.58 3.09
N PHE A 247 -19.72 1.53 2.38
CA PHE A 247 -19.03 1.10 1.16
C PHE A 247 -19.09 2.17 0.05
N ASP A 248 -20.25 2.76 -0.15
CA ASP A 248 -20.43 3.81 -1.17
C ASP A 248 -19.64 5.08 -0.82
N LEU A 249 -19.61 5.46 0.47
CA LEU A 249 -18.85 6.61 0.94
C LEU A 249 -17.33 6.42 0.74
N THR A 250 -16.83 5.20 0.91
CA THR A 250 -15.39 4.88 0.92
C THR A 250 -14.89 4.23 -0.37
N ASN A 251 -15.72 4.19 -1.42
CA ASN A 251 -15.44 3.48 -2.69
C ASN A 251 -14.97 2.03 -2.47
N ARG A 252 -15.43 1.37 -1.42
CA ARG A 252 -15.04 -0.01 -1.03
C ARG A 252 -13.55 -0.19 -0.78
N THR A 253 -12.80 0.89 -0.59
CA THR A 253 -11.37 0.81 -0.26
C THR A 253 -11.22 0.24 1.15
N THR A 254 -10.65 -0.95 1.27
CA THR A 254 -10.60 -1.71 2.54
C THR A 254 -10.09 -0.89 3.73
N GLY A 255 -9.01 -0.12 3.53
CA GLY A 255 -8.43 0.72 4.58
C GLY A 255 -9.33 1.89 4.97
N ASP A 256 -10.05 2.50 4.01
CA ASP A 256 -10.94 3.63 4.26
C ASP A 256 -12.23 3.16 4.94
N VAL A 257 -12.76 1.99 4.56
CA VAL A 257 -13.86 1.33 5.27
C VAL A 257 -13.49 1.11 6.73
N GLN A 258 -12.33 0.55 7.01
CA GLN A 258 -11.85 0.32 8.38
C GLN A 258 -11.69 1.64 9.16
N GLN A 259 -11.16 2.68 8.53
CA GLN A 259 -11.02 4.01 9.13
C GLN A 259 -12.37 4.60 9.49
N PHE A 260 -13.33 4.55 8.55
CA PHE A 260 -14.68 5.05 8.79
C PHE A 260 -15.40 4.26 9.90
N CYS A 261 -15.33 2.93 9.86
CA CYS A 261 -15.89 2.09 10.93
C CYS A 261 -15.24 2.37 12.30
N SER A 262 -13.95 2.71 12.35
CA SER A 262 -13.29 3.16 13.58
C SER A 262 -13.86 4.49 14.10
N ALA A 263 -14.12 5.44 13.21
CA ALA A 263 -14.75 6.72 13.57
C ALA A 263 -16.18 6.52 14.07
N VAL A 264 -16.98 5.68 13.39
CA VAL A 264 -18.32 5.29 13.87
C VAL A 264 -18.25 4.64 15.25
N TRP A 265 -17.27 3.77 15.47
CA TRP A 265 -17.06 3.13 16.77
C TRP A 265 -16.77 4.14 17.88
N ASN A 266 -15.97 5.15 17.62
CA ASN A 266 -15.56 6.15 18.60
C ASN A 266 -16.72 7.13 18.94
N THR A 267 -17.59 7.41 17.95
CA THR A 267 -18.70 8.37 18.07
C THR A 267 -20.01 7.77 18.53
N THR A 268 -20.05 6.44 18.77
CA THR A 268 -21.27 5.75 19.19
C THR A 268 -21.07 5.03 20.51
N GLU A 269 -22.14 4.92 21.29
CA GLU A 269 -22.15 4.21 22.56
C GLU A 269 -22.46 2.70 22.39
N ARG A 270 -22.17 1.94 23.45
CA ARG A 270 -22.60 0.54 23.52
C ARG A 270 -24.12 0.45 23.52
N GLY A 271 -24.68 -0.47 22.75
CA GLY A 271 -26.12 -0.65 22.60
C GLY A 271 -26.71 0.11 21.42
N ALA A 272 -25.94 1.01 20.79
CA ALA A 272 -26.42 1.80 19.66
C ALA A 272 -26.83 0.91 18.48
N ARG A 273 -27.94 1.25 17.83
CA ARG A 273 -28.32 0.80 16.50
C ARG A 273 -27.78 1.80 15.48
N LEU A 274 -26.89 1.35 14.62
CA LEU A 274 -26.25 2.19 13.62
C LEU A 274 -27.17 2.44 12.43
N SER A 275 -27.13 3.67 11.94
CA SER A 275 -27.95 4.14 10.82
C SER A 275 -27.24 5.33 10.15
N ASP A 276 -27.81 5.89 9.10
CA ASP A 276 -27.30 7.09 8.40
C ASP A 276 -27.07 8.27 9.33
N ALA A 277 -27.81 8.36 10.43
CA ALA A 277 -27.60 9.40 11.46
C ALA A 277 -26.19 9.36 12.09
N ASN A 278 -25.51 8.20 12.05
CA ASN A 278 -24.16 8.05 12.58
C ASN A 278 -23.04 8.42 11.57
N ILE A 279 -23.39 8.64 10.29
CA ILE A 279 -22.43 8.97 9.24
C ILE A 279 -21.83 10.35 9.50
N ARG A 280 -22.66 11.36 9.73
CA ARG A 280 -22.18 12.74 9.93
C ARG A 280 -21.27 12.90 11.15
N PRO A 281 -21.59 12.39 12.36
CA PRO A 281 -20.67 12.43 13.50
C PRO A 281 -19.33 11.73 13.24
N ALA A 282 -19.32 10.58 12.56
CA ALA A 282 -18.10 9.87 12.18
C ALA A 282 -17.24 10.68 11.20
N LEU A 283 -17.85 11.33 10.21
CA LEU A 283 -17.14 12.22 9.30
C LEU A 283 -16.54 13.42 10.04
N GLN A 284 -17.25 14.01 11.01
CA GLN A 284 -16.76 15.11 11.81
C GLN A 284 -15.52 14.71 12.62
N GLU A 285 -15.47 13.49 13.17
CA GLU A 285 -14.27 12.97 13.83
C GLU A 285 -13.09 12.86 12.86
N ILE A 286 -13.31 12.33 11.65
CA ILE A 286 -12.26 12.25 10.62
C ILE A 286 -11.80 13.65 10.21
N PHE A 287 -12.73 14.60 10.04
CA PHE A 287 -12.39 15.98 9.69
C PHE A 287 -11.62 16.71 10.79
N ALA A 288 -11.88 16.39 12.06
CA ALA A 288 -11.09 16.90 13.16
C ALA A 288 -9.64 16.38 13.15
N GLN A 289 -9.43 15.18 12.64
CA GLN A 289 -8.10 14.56 12.52
C GLN A 289 -7.34 14.99 11.26
N GLU A 290 -8.00 15.06 10.12
CA GLU A 290 -7.38 15.23 8.79
C GLU A 290 -7.66 16.60 8.15
N GLY A 291 -8.55 17.42 8.72
CA GLY A 291 -9.03 18.66 8.10
C GLY A 291 -7.92 19.67 7.83
N SER A 292 -6.95 19.83 8.73
CA SER A 292 -5.79 20.71 8.51
C SER A 292 -4.92 20.25 7.35
N GLN A 293 -4.80 18.93 7.14
CA GLN A 293 -4.10 18.37 5.98
C GLN A 293 -4.87 18.67 4.69
N PHE A 294 -6.20 18.53 4.69
CA PHE A 294 -7.05 18.84 3.55
C PHE A 294 -6.97 20.33 3.18
N GLU A 295 -7.00 21.21 4.19
CA GLU A 295 -6.81 22.65 3.99
C GLU A 295 -5.43 22.95 3.37
N SER A 296 -4.37 22.37 3.90
CA SER A 296 -3.02 22.55 3.37
C SER A 296 -2.87 22.03 1.94
N GLN A 297 -3.47 20.88 1.61
CA GLN A 297 -3.45 20.34 0.26
C GLN A 297 -4.21 21.21 -0.75
N THR A 298 -5.41 21.69 -0.36
CA THR A 298 -6.25 22.49 -1.24
C THR A 298 -5.74 23.93 -1.40
N ALA A 299 -5.10 24.51 -0.38
CA ALA A 299 -4.52 25.85 -0.44
C ALA A 299 -3.36 25.97 -1.44
N ARG A 300 -2.70 24.85 -1.81
CA ARG A 300 -1.61 24.82 -2.81
C ARG A 300 -2.11 24.78 -4.24
N LEU A 301 -3.40 24.59 -4.45
CA LEU A 301 -3.99 24.45 -5.77
C LEU A 301 -4.22 25.82 -6.41
N THR A 302 -3.98 25.89 -7.72
CA THR A 302 -4.43 27.05 -8.51
C THR A 302 -5.95 27.08 -8.57
N ARG A 303 -6.52 28.23 -8.91
CA ARG A 303 -7.98 28.40 -9.05
C ARG A 303 -8.62 27.33 -9.95
N HIS A 304 -8.03 27.03 -11.11
CA HIS A 304 -8.56 26.00 -12.02
C HIS A 304 -8.46 24.60 -11.44
N GLN A 305 -7.36 24.26 -10.78
CA GLN A 305 -7.21 22.95 -10.13
C GLN A 305 -8.21 22.76 -8.99
N PHE A 306 -8.41 23.79 -8.17
CA PHE A 306 -9.37 23.74 -7.07
C PHE A 306 -10.81 23.58 -7.60
N LYS A 307 -11.22 24.38 -8.61
CA LYS A 307 -12.55 24.27 -9.23
C LYS A 307 -12.77 22.90 -9.89
N MET A 308 -11.75 22.36 -10.56
CA MET A 308 -11.79 21.00 -11.09
C MET A 308 -12.00 19.96 -9.97
N LEU A 309 -11.28 20.09 -8.86
CA LEU A 309 -11.39 19.18 -7.70
C LEU A 309 -12.80 19.26 -7.07
N VAL A 310 -13.37 20.47 -6.95
CA VAL A 310 -14.73 20.68 -6.44
C VAL A 310 -15.78 20.09 -7.40
N ALA A 311 -15.63 20.29 -8.72
CA ALA A 311 -16.53 19.69 -9.69
C ALA A 311 -16.51 18.15 -9.64
N LEU A 312 -15.33 17.56 -9.52
CA LEU A 312 -15.17 16.11 -9.29
C LEU A 312 -15.88 15.66 -8.00
N ALA A 313 -15.81 16.45 -6.94
CA ALA A 313 -16.48 16.12 -5.68
C ALA A 313 -18.01 16.11 -5.84
N LYS A 314 -18.55 17.07 -6.56
CA LYS A 314 -20.01 17.25 -6.77
C LYS A 314 -20.59 16.26 -7.77
N LEU A 315 -19.97 16.13 -8.94
CA LEU A 315 -20.53 15.42 -10.09
C LEU A 315 -19.96 14.02 -10.28
N GLY A 316 -18.92 13.66 -9.52
CA GLY A 316 -18.15 12.44 -9.76
C GLY A 316 -17.10 12.62 -10.87
N GLY A 317 -16.33 11.57 -11.12
CA GLY A 317 -15.18 11.59 -12.02
C GLY A 317 -15.43 11.07 -13.44
N THR A 318 -16.69 10.85 -13.82
CA THR A 318 -17.07 10.43 -15.16
C THR A 318 -17.50 11.63 -16.02
N LYS A 319 -17.44 11.47 -17.36
CA LYS A 319 -17.93 12.48 -18.31
C LYS A 319 -17.38 13.91 -18.08
N ILE A 320 -16.13 14.00 -17.65
CA ILE A 320 -15.47 15.26 -17.23
C ILE A 320 -15.39 16.33 -18.34
N TYR A 321 -15.56 15.97 -19.60
CA TYR A 321 -15.62 16.90 -20.74
C TYR A 321 -17.04 17.24 -21.19
N SER A 322 -18.08 16.81 -20.44
CA SER A 322 -19.45 17.23 -20.72
C SER A 322 -19.64 18.74 -20.49
N ALA A 323 -20.58 19.34 -21.15
CA ALA A 323 -20.89 20.79 -21.02
C ALA A 323 -21.19 21.15 -19.55
N ASP A 324 -22.00 20.33 -18.87
CA ASP A 324 -22.37 20.54 -17.46
C ASP A 324 -21.18 20.45 -16.52
N PHE A 325 -20.30 19.46 -16.74
CA PHE A 325 -19.11 19.32 -15.91
C PHE A 325 -18.15 20.49 -16.12
N MET A 326 -17.88 20.84 -17.38
CA MET A 326 -17.00 21.97 -17.74
C MET A 326 -17.51 23.30 -17.20
N ALA A 327 -18.82 23.53 -17.24
CA ALA A 327 -19.46 24.70 -16.65
C ALA A 327 -19.31 24.73 -15.13
N THR A 328 -19.59 23.62 -14.45
CA THR A 328 -19.43 23.50 -12.98
C THR A 328 -17.98 23.69 -12.55
N ALA A 329 -17.03 23.18 -13.32
CA ALA A 329 -15.59 23.35 -13.07
C ALA A 329 -15.06 24.73 -13.52
N GLU A 330 -15.87 25.56 -14.19
CA GLU A 330 -15.50 26.83 -14.80
C GLU A 330 -14.23 26.71 -15.68
N MET A 331 -14.16 25.65 -16.46
CA MET A 331 -13.01 25.41 -17.34
C MET A 331 -13.17 26.13 -18.69
N PRO A 332 -12.17 26.93 -19.07
CA PRO A 332 -12.26 27.68 -20.35
C PRO A 332 -12.10 26.79 -21.58
N SER A 333 -11.50 25.61 -21.43
CA SER A 333 -11.28 24.66 -22.53
C SER A 333 -10.98 23.25 -22.01
N SER A 334 -11.16 22.24 -22.89
CA SER A 334 -10.77 20.86 -22.58
C SER A 334 -9.26 20.71 -22.30
N ALA A 335 -8.43 21.53 -22.95
CA ALA A 335 -6.99 21.55 -22.69
C ALA A 335 -6.64 22.03 -21.28
N ALA A 336 -7.36 23.08 -20.80
CA ALA A 336 -7.20 23.57 -19.43
C ALA A 336 -7.66 22.50 -18.41
N ALA A 337 -8.77 21.82 -18.68
CA ALA A 337 -9.26 20.71 -17.85
C ALA A 337 -8.24 19.56 -17.79
N ALA A 338 -7.71 19.12 -18.93
CA ALA A 338 -6.70 18.07 -19.00
C ALA A 338 -5.43 18.43 -18.21
N LYS A 339 -4.96 19.69 -18.31
CA LYS A 339 -3.80 20.18 -17.56
C LYS A 339 -4.08 20.18 -16.04
N ALA A 340 -5.27 20.59 -15.62
CA ALA A 340 -5.66 20.59 -14.21
C ALA A 340 -5.71 19.15 -13.67
N LEU A 341 -6.35 18.23 -14.38
CA LEU A 341 -6.44 16.81 -14.02
C LEU A 341 -5.06 16.17 -13.91
N LYS A 342 -4.20 16.36 -14.92
CA LYS A 342 -2.83 15.83 -14.89
C LYS A 342 -2.08 16.29 -13.65
N ARG A 343 -2.26 17.53 -13.23
CA ARG A 343 -1.62 18.06 -12.03
C ARG A 343 -2.22 17.47 -10.74
N LEU A 344 -3.55 17.37 -10.65
CA LEU A 344 -4.22 16.75 -9.49
C LEU A 344 -3.84 15.28 -9.32
N VAL A 345 -3.62 14.55 -10.41
CA VAL A 345 -3.09 13.17 -10.37
C VAL A 345 -1.63 13.17 -9.90
N ALA A 346 -0.78 14.05 -10.44
CA ALA A 346 0.62 14.16 -10.04
C ALA A 346 0.80 14.56 -8.55
N ASP A 347 -0.11 15.39 -8.03
CA ASP A 347 -0.15 15.80 -6.62
C ASP A 347 -0.78 14.72 -5.70
N GLY A 348 -1.25 13.59 -6.26
CA GLY A 348 -1.82 12.48 -5.52
C GLY A 348 -3.16 12.79 -4.85
N LEU A 349 -3.95 13.74 -5.38
CA LEU A 349 -5.28 14.06 -4.87
C LEU A 349 -6.36 13.18 -5.49
N ILE A 350 -6.18 12.84 -6.78
CA ILE A 350 -7.06 11.98 -7.55
C ILE A 350 -6.25 10.95 -8.35
N TYR A 351 -6.91 9.90 -8.79
CA TYR A 351 -6.35 8.90 -9.71
C TYR A 351 -7.40 8.45 -10.71
N LEU A 352 -6.96 7.91 -11.86
CA LEU A 352 -7.85 7.36 -12.88
C LEU A 352 -8.08 5.87 -12.59
N PHE A 353 -9.34 5.48 -12.50
CA PHE A 353 -9.76 4.08 -12.35
C PHE A 353 -10.71 3.72 -13.50
N GLY A 354 -10.22 2.96 -14.47
CA GLY A 354 -10.93 2.81 -15.74
C GLY A 354 -11.12 4.18 -16.40
N ASP A 355 -12.37 4.57 -16.61
CA ASP A 355 -12.73 5.85 -17.21
C ASP A 355 -13.19 6.90 -16.17
N GLU A 356 -13.00 6.62 -14.88
CA GLU A 356 -13.46 7.47 -13.78
C GLU A 356 -12.29 8.04 -12.97
N TYR A 357 -12.27 9.36 -12.75
CA TYR A 357 -11.38 9.98 -11.77
C TYR A 357 -11.93 9.82 -10.35
N ARG A 358 -11.14 9.26 -9.44
CA ARG A 358 -11.49 9.05 -8.04
C ARG A 358 -10.54 9.79 -7.11
N PHE A 359 -11.04 10.20 -5.96
CA PHE A 359 -10.22 10.75 -4.90
C PHE A 359 -9.36 9.67 -4.25
N PHE A 360 -8.07 9.93 -4.04
CA PHE A 360 -7.21 9.03 -3.25
C PHE A 360 -7.68 8.91 -1.81
N ASN A 361 -8.19 10.01 -1.25
CA ASN A 361 -8.82 10.01 0.06
C ASN A 361 -10.30 10.36 -0.11
N PRO A 362 -11.23 9.42 0.09
CA PRO A 362 -12.67 9.66 -0.09
C PRO A 362 -13.20 10.70 0.91
N PHE A 363 -12.53 10.86 2.06
CA PHE A 363 -12.93 11.84 3.06
C PHE A 363 -12.60 13.28 2.63
N LEU A 364 -11.59 13.49 1.80
CA LEU A 364 -11.35 14.80 1.16
C LEU A 364 -12.53 15.22 0.29
N ARG A 365 -13.10 14.29 -0.51
CA ARG A 365 -14.31 14.55 -1.28
C ARG A 365 -15.45 15.03 -0.39
N THR A 366 -15.73 14.29 0.66
CA THR A 366 -16.84 14.57 1.58
C THR A 366 -16.58 15.87 2.37
N TRP A 367 -15.33 16.15 2.72
CA TRP A 367 -14.93 17.38 3.38
C TRP A 367 -15.16 18.60 2.47
N LEU A 368 -14.79 18.56 1.19
CA LEU A 368 -15.07 19.63 0.23
C LEU A 368 -16.57 19.92 0.14
N LEU A 369 -17.39 18.86 0.03
CA LEU A 369 -18.85 19.03 -0.01
C LEU A 369 -19.41 19.64 1.28
N SER A 370 -18.83 19.31 2.44
CA SER A 370 -19.26 19.85 3.75
C SER A 370 -18.93 21.33 3.93
N LYS A 371 -17.94 21.87 3.21
CA LYS A 371 -17.56 23.29 3.25
C LYS A 371 -18.46 24.18 2.37
N GLY A 372 -19.36 23.57 1.56
CA GLY A 372 -20.31 24.31 0.72
C GLY A 372 -19.70 24.93 -0.55
N TYR A 373 -18.56 24.42 -0.98
CA TYR A 373 -17.92 24.89 -2.23
C TYR A 373 -18.75 24.54 -3.45
#